data_f573924ad2df92424a9e7ed05f19cf23
#
_entry.id   f573924ad2df92424a9e7ed05f19cf23
#
_cell.length_a   1.000
_cell.length_b   1.000
_cell.length_c   1.000
_cell.angle_alpha   90.00
_cell.angle_beta   90.00
_cell.angle_gamma   90.00
#
_symmetry.space_group_name_H-M   'P 1'
#
loop_
_entity.id
_entity.type
_entity.pdbx_description
1 polymer ?
#
loop_
_entity_poly.entity_id
_entity_poly.type
_entity_poly.pdbx_seq_one_letter_code
_entity_poly.pdbx_strand_id
1 'polypeptide(L)'
;MKKKIMASLLVGSAVVGASLAPLSAQAVTTGNTPVQAEFEGGSLPDIGGDPNTVRPDPGATNSNFDLLFIPREYDFGKLSISDDLTKSIPNKNDVGTNGHVEAVGVGDLRGTKEGWHVTAQSNGMKFDEESLEGNITTSSNSLYPLEYDVVNNYFRILDFTFLDPNTSPNLVNSDNWTLDLGGDAVLVSNVSVGKGQGLWQFTMFRTSLNITTPAYEIKAGAYTGNITWNLVAGPSI
;
A
#
# COMPACT_ATOMS: atom_id res chain seq x y z
N MET A 1 37.49 -13.45 -43.70
CA MET A 1 38.76 -14.21 -43.76
C MET A 1 38.93 -15.03 -42.50
N LYS A 2 39.32 -16.27 -42.74
CA LYS A 2 39.90 -17.31 -41.88
C LYS A 2 38.98 -18.11 -40.96
N LYS A 3 38.53 -19.23 -41.54
CA LYS A 3 38.14 -20.49 -40.91
C LYS A 3 39.29 -21.05 -40.07
N LYS A 4 38.98 -21.59 -38.90
CA LYS A 4 39.85 -22.60 -38.30
C LYS A 4 39.02 -23.82 -37.92
N ILE A 5 39.26 -24.85 -38.68
CA ILE A 5 38.93 -26.25 -38.46
C ILE A 5 39.97 -26.77 -37.46
N MET A 6 39.54 -27.46 -36.41
CA MET A 6 40.47 -28.32 -35.67
C MET A 6 39.93 -29.74 -35.60
N ALA A 7 40.84 -30.57 -35.95
CA ALA A 7 40.72 -31.99 -36.30
C ALA A 7 40.57 -32.89 -35.08
N SER A 8 39.94 -34.00 -35.36
CA SER A 8 39.83 -35.24 -34.63
C SER A 8 41.17 -35.82 -34.14
N LEU A 9 41.18 -36.39 -32.95
CA LEU A 9 42.14 -37.39 -32.56
C LEU A 9 41.43 -38.72 -32.32
N LEU A 10 41.71 -39.65 -33.22
CA LEU A 10 41.37 -41.08 -33.11
C LEU A 10 42.45 -41.73 -32.24
N VAL A 11 42.09 -42.45 -31.21
CA VAL A 11 43.00 -43.48 -30.64
C VAL A 11 42.20 -44.77 -30.55
N GLY A 12 42.81 -45.75 -31.20
CA GLY A 12 42.24 -47.05 -31.48
C GLY A 12 42.44 -48.08 -30.40
N SER A 13 41.54 -49.00 -30.47
CA SER A 13 41.63 -50.45 -30.35
C SER A 13 42.01 -51.13 -29.03
N ALA A 14 41.06 -51.91 -28.52
CA ALA A 14 41.32 -53.33 -28.18
C ALA A 14 39.99 -54.10 -28.26
N VAL A 15 39.94 -55.07 -29.09
CA VAL A 15 38.84 -56.03 -29.30
C VAL A 15 38.88 -57.06 -28.20
N VAL A 16 37.81 -57.14 -27.43
CA VAL A 16 37.42 -58.33 -26.65
C VAL A 16 36.04 -58.70 -27.08
N GLY A 17 35.88 -59.86 -27.71
CA GLY A 17 34.60 -60.36 -28.14
C GLY A 17 33.68 -60.70 -26.97
N ALA A 18 32.64 -59.94 -26.87
CA ALA A 18 31.43 -60.30 -26.12
C ALA A 18 30.28 -60.18 -27.11
N SER A 19 29.43 -61.21 -27.15
CA SER A 19 28.25 -61.28 -27.98
C SER A 19 27.39 -60.03 -27.80
N LEU A 20 27.41 -59.17 -28.78
CA LEU A 20 26.54 -57.97 -28.85
C LEU A 20 25.12 -58.47 -29.23
N ALA A 21 24.25 -58.62 -28.25
CA ALA A 21 22.81 -58.49 -28.54
C ALA A 21 22.62 -57.10 -29.16
N PRO A 22 21.84 -56.93 -30.20
CA PRO A 22 21.58 -55.59 -30.74
C PRO A 22 20.83 -54.78 -29.72
N LEU A 23 21.53 -53.88 -29.04
CA LEU A 23 20.89 -52.77 -28.36
C LEU A 23 20.19 -51.96 -29.45
N SER A 24 18.90 -52.10 -29.58
CA SER A 24 18.09 -51.19 -30.38
C SER A 24 18.30 -49.80 -29.80
N ALA A 25 19.15 -49.02 -30.41
CA ALA A 25 19.30 -47.61 -30.08
C ALA A 25 17.96 -46.93 -30.40
N GLN A 26 17.13 -46.78 -29.36
CA GLN A 26 15.92 -46.02 -29.47
C GLN A 26 16.36 -44.55 -29.63
N ALA A 27 16.26 -44.06 -30.85
CA ALA A 27 16.51 -42.66 -31.11
C ALA A 27 15.46 -41.81 -30.38
N VAL A 28 15.85 -41.22 -29.28
CA VAL A 28 15.02 -40.22 -28.60
C VAL A 28 15.16 -38.92 -29.39
N THR A 29 14.13 -38.59 -30.14
CA THR A 29 14.05 -37.28 -30.81
C THR A 29 13.34 -36.28 -29.87
N THR A 30 14.06 -35.26 -29.48
CA THR A 30 13.50 -34.14 -28.71
C THR A 30 13.47 -32.90 -29.61
N GLY A 31 12.38 -32.15 -29.49
CA GLY A 31 12.23 -30.85 -30.14
C GLY A 31 11.82 -29.79 -29.14
N ASN A 32 12.24 -28.55 -29.34
CA ASN A 32 11.89 -27.43 -28.51
C ASN A 32 11.02 -26.48 -29.32
N THR A 33 9.90 -26.03 -28.73
CA THR A 33 9.08 -24.97 -29.28
C THR A 33 9.25 -23.73 -28.40
N PRO A 34 9.72 -22.60 -28.92
CA PRO A 34 9.80 -21.35 -28.18
C PRO A 34 8.41 -20.88 -27.78
N VAL A 35 8.29 -20.38 -26.55
CA VAL A 35 7.10 -19.71 -26.03
C VAL A 35 7.54 -18.35 -25.51
N GLN A 36 6.81 -17.30 -25.91
CA GLN A 36 7.13 -15.93 -25.53
C GLN A 36 5.87 -15.26 -25.00
N ALA A 37 6.02 -14.47 -23.94
CA ALA A 37 5.05 -13.53 -23.43
C ALA A 37 5.80 -12.34 -22.83
N GLU A 38 5.28 -11.15 -23.05
CA GLU A 38 5.81 -9.93 -22.47
C GLU A 38 4.71 -9.29 -21.61
N PHE A 39 5.08 -8.77 -20.46
CA PHE A 39 4.17 -8.08 -19.52
C PHE A 39 4.70 -6.67 -19.29
N GLU A 40 3.80 -5.70 -19.37
CA GLU A 40 4.09 -4.30 -19.07
C GLU A 40 3.34 -3.86 -17.81
N GLY A 41 3.73 -2.72 -17.24
CA GLY A 41 3.03 -2.10 -16.12
C GLY A 41 1.61 -1.68 -16.52
N GLY A 42 0.67 -1.76 -15.56
CA GLY A 42 -0.72 -1.36 -15.76
C GLY A 42 -0.92 0.14 -15.58
N SER A 43 -2.17 0.61 -15.78
CA SER A 43 -2.62 1.97 -15.50
C SER A 43 -3.60 1.96 -14.33
N LEU A 44 -3.46 2.92 -13.43
CA LEU A 44 -4.38 3.09 -12.30
C LEU A 44 -5.57 3.97 -12.71
N PRO A 45 -6.78 3.71 -12.15
CA PRO A 45 -7.94 4.54 -12.41
C PRO A 45 -7.84 5.89 -11.69
N ASP A 46 -8.41 6.94 -12.31
CA ASP A 46 -8.42 8.31 -11.80
C ASP A 46 -9.69 8.63 -11.00
N ILE A 47 -10.03 7.80 -10.02
CA ILE A 47 -11.20 8.00 -9.15
C ILE A 47 -10.81 7.97 -7.68
N GLY A 48 -11.64 8.59 -6.82
CA GLY A 48 -11.53 8.45 -5.37
C GLY A 48 -12.11 7.14 -4.86
N GLY A 49 -12.00 6.91 -3.56
CA GLY A 49 -12.63 5.81 -2.86
C GLY A 49 -14.10 6.09 -2.52
N ASP A 50 -14.47 5.80 -1.28
CA ASP A 50 -15.81 6.10 -0.75
C ASP A 50 -16.03 7.61 -0.51
N PRO A 51 -17.25 8.03 -0.09
CA PRO A 51 -17.57 9.45 0.15
C PRO A 51 -16.70 10.15 1.19
N ASN A 52 -16.01 9.41 2.08
CA ASN A 52 -15.14 9.96 3.11
C ASN A 52 -13.70 10.15 2.64
N THR A 53 -13.43 9.90 1.37
CA THR A 53 -12.10 10.00 0.79
C THR A 53 -12.04 11.01 -0.33
N VAL A 54 -10.83 11.47 -0.65
CA VAL A 54 -10.54 12.32 -1.81
C VAL A 54 -9.29 11.80 -2.51
N ARG A 55 -9.17 12.08 -3.80
CA ARG A 55 -7.90 11.89 -4.50
C ARG A 55 -6.89 12.94 -4.01
N PRO A 56 -5.63 12.57 -3.78
CA PRO A 56 -4.60 13.52 -3.35
C PRO A 56 -4.41 14.68 -4.34
N ASP A 57 -4.42 14.37 -5.63
CA ASP A 57 -4.38 15.36 -6.72
C ASP A 57 -5.50 15.06 -7.75
N PRO A 58 -6.68 15.66 -7.57
CA PRO A 58 -7.80 15.44 -8.49
C PRO A 58 -7.54 15.94 -9.91
N GLY A 59 -6.55 16.80 -10.11
CA GLY A 59 -6.19 17.39 -11.41
C GLY A 59 -5.17 16.57 -12.20
N ALA A 60 -4.52 15.59 -11.56
CA ALA A 60 -3.53 14.73 -12.20
C ALA A 60 -4.12 13.38 -12.62
N THR A 61 -3.51 12.79 -13.64
CA THR A 61 -3.74 11.38 -14.01
C THR A 61 -2.83 10.50 -13.15
N ASN A 62 -3.40 9.47 -12.54
CA ASN A 62 -2.61 8.50 -11.77
C ASN A 62 -1.61 7.79 -12.68
N SER A 63 -0.40 7.60 -12.18
CA SER A 63 0.62 6.75 -12.80
C SER A 63 0.29 5.26 -12.57
N ASN A 64 1.25 4.38 -12.72
CA ASN A 64 1.11 2.97 -12.34
C ASN A 64 1.47 2.70 -10.85
N PHE A 65 1.81 3.75 -10.09
CA PHE A 65 2.11 3.68 -8.66
C PHE A 65 1.73 5.00 -7.98
N ASP A 66 0.57 5.00 -7.30
CA ASP A 66 0.04 6.22 -6.67
C ASP A 66 -0.81 5.92 -5.43
N LEU A 67 -1.02 6.96 -4.61
CA LEU A 67 -2.11 7.03 -3.66
C LEU A 67 -3.41 7.22 -4.45
N LEU A 68 -4.30 6.24 -4.38
CA LEU A 68 -5.60 6.29 -5.07
C LEU A 68 -6.54 7.28 -4.41
N PHE A 69 -6.54 7.29 -3.09
CA PHE A 69 -7.33 8.18 -2.25
C PHE A 69 -6.75 8.28 -0.85
N ILE A 70 -7.09 9.36 -0.16
CA ILE A 70 -6.74 9.65 1.23
C ILE A 70 -8.01 10.08 1.99
N PRO A 71 -8.03 10.09 3.33
CA PRO A 71 -9.13 10.66 4.10
C PRO A 71 -9.42 12.09 3.69
N ARG A 72 -10.72 12.42 3.50
CA ARG A 72 -11.15 13.76 3.11
C ARG A 72 -10.90 14.78 4.21
N GLU A 73 -11.23 14.42 5.44
CA GLU A 73 -11.09 15.27 6.62
C GLU A 73 -11.10 14.47 7.92
N TYR A 74 -10.59 15.07 8.97
CA TYR A 74 -10.80 14.67 10.36
C TYR A 74 -11.52 15.82 11.07
N ASP A 75 -12.80 15.65 11.40
CA ASP A 75 -13.63 16.65 12.08
C ASP A 75 -13.97 16.19 13.50
N PHE A 76 -13.35 16.80 14.48
CA PHE A 76 -13.58 16.53 15.90
C PHE A 76 -14.67 17.43 16.50
N GLY A 77 -15.31 18.25 15.70
CA GLY A 77 -16.45 19.07 16.10
C GLY A 77 -16.10 20.34 16.81
N LYS A 78 -17.13 20.93 17.38
CA LYS A 78 -17.03 22.11 18.24
C LYS A 78 -16.95 21.66 19.70
N LEU A 79 -15.84 21.98 20.34
CA LEU A 79 -15.55 21.65 21.73
C LEU A 79 -15.66 22.90 22.60
N SER A 80 -16.03 22.72 23.85
CA SER A 80 -15.98 23.78 24.86
C SER A 80 -14.71 23.59 25.71
N ILE A 81 -14.02 24.68 26.05
CA ILE A 81 -12.92 24.66 27.02
C ILE A 81 -13.38 24.24 28.44
N SER A 82 -14.69 24.23 28.69
CA SER A 82 -15.28 23.70 29.91
C SER A 82 -15.60 22.20 29.87
N ASP A 83 -15.45 21.57 28.72
CA ASP A 83 -15.60 20.12 28.57
C ASP A 83 -14.41 19.39 29.19
N ASP A 84 -14.58 18.11 29.48
CA ASP A 84 -13.47 17.24 29.94
C ASP A 84 -12.60 16.86 28.75
N LEU A 85 -11.67 17.77 28.38
CA LEU A 85 -10.74 17.59 27.26
C LEU A 85 -9.65 16.54 27.52
N THR A 86 -9.62 15.93 28.72
CA THR A 86 -8.70 14.81 29.03
C THR A 86 -9.17 13.49 28.41
N LYS A 87 -10.40 13.44 27.93
CA LYS A 87 -10.96 12.28 27.25
C LYS A 87 -10.69 12.34 25.76
N SER A 88 -10.52 11.17 25.16
CA SER A 88 -10.45 11.04 23.70
C SER A 88 -11.72 11.58 23.03
N ILE A 89 -11.54 12.43 22.05
CA ILE A 89 -12.61 13.10 21.29
C ILE A 89 -12.76 12.35 19.97
N PRO A 90 -13.85 11.62 19.76
CA PRO A 90 -14.01 10.83 18.54
C PRO A 90 -14.19 11.75 17.33
N ASN A 91 -13.64 11.30 16.18
CA ASN A 91 -13.96 11.90 14.89
C ASN A 91 -15.47 11.79 14.63
N LYS A 92 -16.08 12.84 14.07
CA LYS A 92 -17.51 12.83 13.74
C LYS A 92 -17.79 11.77 12.68
N ASN A 93 -18.87 11.05 12.89
CA ASN A 93 -19.42 10.17 11.87
C ASN A 93 -20.19 10.99 10.84
N ASP A 94 -20.00 10.68 9.57
CA ASP A 94 -20.86 11.22 8.52
C ASP A 94 -22.27 10.63 8.67
N VAL A 95 -23.26 11.52 8.65
CA VAL A 95 -24.66 11.12 8.78
C VAL A 95 -25.06 10.31 7.54
N GLY A 96 -25.55 9.09 7.75
CA GLY A 96 -26.06 8.22 6.68
C GLY A 96 -25.08 7.17 6.15
N THR A 97 -23.86 7.16 6.63
CA THR A 97 -22.92 6.05 6.40
C THR A 97 -22.87 5.11 7.61
N ASN A 98 -22.38 3.90 7.45
CA ASN A 98 -22.23 2.92 8.54
C ASN A 98 -21.10 3.27 9.53
N GLY A 99 -20.94 4.55 9.80
CA GLY A 99 -19.87 5.14 10.59
C GLY A 99 -18.83 5.82 9.72
N HIS A 100 -18.11 6.75 10.32
CA HIS A 100 -17.00 7.42 9.66
C HIS A 100 -15.78 6.50 9.69
N VAL A 101 -15.28 6.17 8.51
CA VAL A 101 -14.13 5.31 8.34
C VAL A 101 -13.14 6.04 7.46
N GLU A 102 -11.97 6.34 8.01
CA GLU A 102 -10.88 6.92 7.26
C GLU A 102 -10.16 5.82 6.49
N ALA A 103 -9.84 6.08 5.23
CA ALA A 103 -9.17 5.11 4.40
C ALA A 103 -8.12 5.75 3.50
N VAL A 104 -7.01 5.00 3.29
CA VAL A 104 -5.95 5.32 2.34
C VAL A 104 -5.89 4.22 1.31
N GLY A 105 -6.03 4.58 0.04
CA GLY A 105 -5.91 3.67 -1.08
C GLY A 105 -4.53 3.75 -1.72
N VAL A 106 -3.95 2.60 -2.04
CA VAL A 106 -2.67 2.48 -2.74
C VAL A 106 -2.83 1.60 -3.94
N GLY A 107 -2.29 2.03 -5.08
CA GLY A 107 -2.17 1.25 -6.29
C GLY A 107 -0.71 1.00 -6.67
N ASP A 108 -0.35 -0.25 -6.89
CA ASP A 108 0.95 -0.64 -7.43
C ASP A 108 0.77 -1.60 -8.61
N LEU A 109 0.81 -1.07 -9.81
CA LEU A 109 0.74 -1.81 -11.06
C LEU A 109 2.05 -1.72 -11.87
N ARG A 110 3.19 -1.41 -11.20
CA ARG A 110 4.50 -1.32 -11.84
C ARG A 110 4.99 -2.66 -12.39
N GLY A 111 4.59 -3.77 -11.78
CA GLY A 111 5.10 -5.10 -12.13
C GLY A 111 6.49 -5.42 -11.56
N THR A 112 7.15 -4.47 -10.89
CA THR A 112 8.53 -4.61 -10.37
C THR A 112 8.61 -5.38 -9.05
N LYS A 113 7.51 -5.39 -8.27
CA LYS A 113 7.43 -6.04 -6.94
C LYS A 113 8.52 -5.59 -5.97
N GLU A 114 8.93 -4.33 -6.06
CA GLU A 114 9.99 -3.77 -5.19
C GLU A 114 9.49 -3.40 -3.79
N GLY A 115 8.19 -3.55 -3.55
CA GLY A 115 7.55 -3.12 -2.31
C GLY A 115 7.34 -1.61 -2.25
N TRP A 116 6.85 -1.13 -1.12
CA TRP A 116 6.57 0.29 -0.88
C TRP A 116 6.22 0.55 0.58
N HIS A 117 6.21 1.81 0.97
CA HIS A 117 5.68 2.19 2.27
C HIS A 117 4.85 3.46 2.19
N VAL A 118 3.94 3.62 3.15
CA VAL A 118 3.13 4.82 3.33
C VAL A 118 3.43 5.44 4.68
N THR A 119 3.63 6.76 4.70
CA THR A 119 3.76 7.55 5.91
C THR A 119 2.69 8.63 5.99
N ALA A 120 2.38 9.06 7.22
CA ALA A 120 1.54 10.21 7.50
C ALA A 120 2.27 11.16 8.44
N GLN A 121 2.08 12.47 8.23
CA GLN A 121 2.64 13.51 9.08
C GLN A 121 1.63 14.62 9.30
N SER A 122 1.41 15.03 10.56
CA SER A 122 0.59 16.19 10.90
C SER A 122 1.46 17.44 10.98
N ASN A 123 0.98 18.55 10.42
CA ASN A 123 1.61 19.86 10.63
C ASN A 123 1.13 20.56 11.93
N GLY A 124 0.39 19.84 12.77
CA GLY A 124 -0.24 20.38 13.99
C GLY A 124 -1.64 20.93 13.75
N MET A 125 -2.31 21.31 14.84
CA MET A 125 -3.57 22.04 14.83
C MET A 125 -3.33 23.41 15.43
N LYS A 126 -3.58 24.49 14.67
CA LYS A 126 -3.20 25.86 15.02
C LYS A 126 -4.37 26.83 14.85
N PHE A 127 -4.38 27.83 15.72
CA PHE A 127 -5.26 29.00 15.64
C PHE A 127 -4.44 30.26 15.99
N ASP A 128 -4.23 31.15 15.03
CA ASP A 128 -3.27 32.27 15.11
C ASP A 128 -1.85 31.74 15.46
N GLU A 129 -1.27 32.25 16.54
CA GLU A 129 0.04 31.83 17.06
C GLU A 129 -0.06 30.63 18.03
N GLU A 130 -1.28 30.19 18.37
CA GLU A 130 -1.53 29.11 19.31
C GLU A 130 -1.49 27.76 18.61
N SER A 131 -0.96 26.75 19.28
CA SER A 131 -0.92 25.36 18.81
C SER A 131 -1.49 24.44 19.87
N LEU A 132 -2.26 23.43 19.44
CA LEU A 132 -2.65 22.33 20.30
C LEU A 132 -1.53 21.28 20.36
N GLU A 133 -1.20 20.82 21.55
CA GLU A 133 -0.42 19.62 21.77
C GLU A 133 -1.33 18.42 21.94
N GLY A 134 -0.90 17.28 21.45
CA GLY A 134 -1.67 16.05 21.50
C GLY A 134 -1.40 15.14 20.31
N ASN A 135 -2.32 14.23 20.09
CA ASN A 135 -2.20 13.28 18.97
C ASN A 135 -3.58 12.84 18.46
N ILE A 136 -3.55 12.29 17.25
CA ILE A 136 -4.67 11.56 16.66
C ILE A 136 -4.35 10.08 16.77
N THR A 137 -5.29 9.30 17.31
CA THR A 137 -5.16 7.84 17.42
C THR A 137 -6.26 7.14 16.65
N THR A 138 -5.93 5.97 16.13
CA THR A 138 -6.91 5.04 15.55
C THR A 138 -6.79 3.69 16.24
N SER A 139 -7.83 2.88 16.15
CA SER A 139 -7.77 1.50 16.65
C SER A 139 -8.51 0.55 15.70
N SER A 140 -8.15 -0.74 15.75
CA SER A 140 -8.75 -1.77 14.90
C SER A 140 -8.56 -1.49 13.40
N ASN A 141 -7.34 -1.17 12.98
CA ASN A 141 -7.00 -0.92 11.59
C ASN A 141 -7.07 -2.22 10.77
N SER A 142 -7.51 -2.11 9.53
CA SER A 142 -7.70 -3.26 8.64
C SER A 142 -7.12 -3.00 7.25
N LEU A 143 -6.71 -4.07 6.59
CA LEU A 143 -6.24 -4.06 5.22
C LEU A 143 -7.24 -4.80 4.34
N TYR A 144 -7.59 -4.22 3.20
CA TYR A 144 -8.45 -4.83 2.21
C TYR A 144 -7.81 -4.80 0.83
N PRO A 145 -7.88 -5.90 0.07
CA PRO A 145 -7.64 -5.85 -1.36
C PRO A 145 -8.80 -5.14 -2.03
N LEU A 146 -8.49 -4.37 -3.08
CA LEU A 146 -9.47 -3.66 -3.89
C LEU A 146 -9.53 -4.26 -5.29
N GLU A 147 -10.70 -4.18 -5.88
CA GLU A 147 -10.93 -4.36 -7.30
C GLU A 147 -11.56 -3.10 -7.89
N TYR A 148 -11.10 -2.70 -9.07
CA TYR A 148 -11.73 -1.62 -9.79
C TYR A 148 -12.83 -2.16 -10.70
N ASP A 149 -14.07 -1.77 -10.41
CA ASP A 149 -15.23 -2.05 -11.26
C ASP A 149 -15.28 -1.00 -12.39
N VAL A 150 -14.81 -1.39 -13.57
CA VAL A 150 -14.75 -0.53 -14.75
C VAL A 150 -16.13 -0.11 -15.22
N VAL A 151 -17.16 -0.96 -15.03
CA VAL A 151 -18.52 -0.71 -15.51
C VAL A 151 -19.21 0.38 -14.68
N ASN A 152 -19.06 0.30 -13.37
CA ASN A 152 -19.71 1.21 -12.44
C ASN A 152 -18.78 2.32 -11.96
N ASN A 153 -17.52 2.31 -12.37
CA ASN A 153 -16.51 3.32 -12.07
C ASN A 153 -16.32 3.56 -10.56
N TYR A 154 -16.08 2.49 -9.80
CA TYR A 154 -15.77 2.57 -8.38
C TYR A 154 -14.82 1.47 -7.92
N PHE A 155 -14.19 1.67 -6.75
CA PHE A 155 -13.42 0.63 -6.08
C PHE A 155 -14.34 -0.24 -5.22
N ARG A 156 -14.22 -1.55 -5.40
CA ARG A 156 -14.89 -2.56 -4.59
C ARG A 156 -13.91 -3.19 -3.61
N ILE A 157 -14.24 -3.17 -2.32
CA ILE A 157 -13.50 -3.93 -1.31
C ILE A 157 -13.77 -5.42 -1.53
N LEU A 158 -12.71 -6.20 -1.60
CA LEU A 158 -12.78 -7.64 -1.66
C LEU A 158 -12.71 -8.23 -0.25
N ASP A 159 -13.23 -9.46 -0.10
CA ASP A 159 -13.21 -10.19 1.16
C ASP A 159 -11.76 -10.51 1.61
N PHE A 160 -11.55 -10.65 2.92
CA PHE A 160 -10.26 -11.06 3.49
C PHE A 160 -9.74 -12.40 2.98
N THR A 161 -10.59 -13.26 2.46
CA THR A 161 -10.21 -14.53 1.84
C THR A 161 -9.32 -14.36 0.61
N PHE A 162 -9.29 -13.15 0.03
CA PHE A 162 -8.38 -12.79 -1.08
C PHE A 162 -7.00 -12.33 -0.60
N LEU A 163 -6.76 -12.24 0.72
CA LEU A 163 -5.44 -11.93 1.26
C LEU A 163 -4.55 -13.17 1.22
N ASP A 164 -3.46 -13.08 0.47
CA ASP A 164 -2.39 -14.07 0.48
C ASP A 164 -1.22 -13.54 1.32
N PRO A 165 -0.85 -14.19 2.44
CA PRO A 165 0.25 -13.74 3.29
C PRO A 165 1.59 -13.60 2.58
N ASN A 166 1.77 -14.27 1.43
CA ASN A 166 3.01 -14.20 0.66
C ASN A 166 3.09 -12.97 -0.25
N THR A 167 1.95 -12.41 -0.65
CA THR A 167 1.89 -11.32 -1.64
C THR A 167 1.19 -10.06 -1.14
N SER A 168 0.34 -10.17 -0.11
CA SER A 168 -0.37 -9.03 0.47
C SER A 168 0.57 -8.12 1.27
N PRO A 169 0.29 -6.80 1.34
CA PRO A 169 0.93 -5.90 2.28
C PRO A 169 0.70 -6.31 3.73
N ASN A 170 1.52 -5.78 4.63
CA ASN A 170 1.31 -5.89 6.07
C ASN A 170 0.93 -4.52 6.64
N LEU A 171 0.00 -4.49 7.58
CA LEU A 171 -0.22 -3.33 8.43
C LEU A 171 0.93 -3.22 9.42
N VAL A 172 1.46 -2.01 9.63
CA VAL A 172 2.53 -1.78 10.60
C VAL A 172 1.99 -1.86 12.02
N ASN A 173 0.84 -1.27 12.27
CA ASN A 173 0.18 -1.26 13.57
C ASN A 173 -1.31 -1.58 13.39
N SER A 174 -1.67 -2.85 13.38
CA SER A 174 -3.05 -3.30 13.21
C SER A 174 -3.98 -2.84 14.34
N ASP A 175 -3.45 -2.72 15.54
CA ASP A 175 -4.27 -2.44 16.73
C ASP A 175 -4.41 -0.94 17.00
N ASN A 176 -3.31 -0.21 17.01
CA ASN A 176 -3.30 1.22 17.31
C ASN A 176 -2.27 1.95 16.43
N TRP A 177 -2.69 3.05 15.86
CA TRP A 177 -1.81 3.97 15.16
C TRP A 177 -1.92 5.34 15.80
N THR A 178 -0.80 6.01 16.03
CA THR A 178 -0.74 7.31 16.69
C THR A 178 0.02 8.30 15.83
N LEU A 179 -0.55 9.48 15.64
CA LEU A 179 0.02 10.59 14.90
C LEU A 179 0.08 11.82 15.81
N ASP A 180 1.27 12.22 16.24
CA ASP A 180 1.46 13.40 17.06
C ASP A 180 1.18 14.68 16.25
N LEU A 181 0.50 15.64 16.87
CA LEU A 181 0.21 16.94 16.26
C LEU A 181 1.52 17.73 16.09
N GLY A 182 1.92 17.98 14.85
CA GLY A 182 3.17 18.65 14.53
C GLY A 182 4.43 17.81 14.77
N GLY A 183 4.25 16.47 14.95
CA GLY A 183 5.34 15.54 15.14
C GLY A 183 5.98 15.03 13.86
N ASP A 184 6.89 14.08 14.01
CA ASP A 184 7.55 13.40 12.89
C ASP A 184 6.57 12.53 12.10
N ALA A 185 6.95 12.20 10.87
CA ALA A 185 6.19 11.27 10.04
C ALA A 185 6.15 9.88 10.67
N VAL A 186 4.96 9.28 10.69
CA VAL A 186 4.74 7.92 11.21
C VAL A 186 4.45 6.94 10.08
N LEU A 187 4.93 5.72 10.22
CA LEU A 187 4.75 4.66 9.26
C LEU A 187 3.34 4.06 9.39
N VAL A 188 2.58 4.08 8.31
CA VAL A 188 1.22 3.52 8.23
C VAL A 188 1.26 2.09 7.69
N SER A 189 2.04 1.88 6.65
CA SER A 189 2.25 0.57 6.03
C SER A 189 3.68 0.43 5.55
N ASN A 190 4.22 -0.79 5.65
CA ASN A 190 5.56 -1.13 5.16
C ASN A 190 5.51 -2.48 4.44
N VAL A 191 5.73 -2.46 3.14
CA VAL A 191 5.54 -3.60 2.25
C VAL A 191 6.88 -4.07 1.70
N SER A 192 7.25 -5.28 2.06
CA SER A 192 8.52 -5.88 1.65
C SER A 192 8.57 -6.14 0.14
N VAL A 193 9.79 -6.25 -0.39
CA VAL A 193 10.05 -6.73 -1.75
C VAL A 193 9.32 -8.05 -1.99
N GLY A 194 8.69 -8.19 -3.15
CA GLY A 194 7.88 -9.34 -3.54
C GLY A 194 6.41 -9.23 -3.21
N LYS A 195 6.01 -8.23 -2.43
CA LYS A 195 4.62 -8.03 -1.97
C LYS A 195 4.01 -6.73 -2.46
N GLY A 196 2.70 -6.58 -2.26
CA GLY A 196 1.97 -5.32 -2.38
C GLY A 196 1.62 -4.89 -3.80
N GLN A 197 1.86 -5.73 -4.81
CA GLN A 197 1.36 -5.45 -6.15
C GLN A 197 -0.16 -5.56 -6.18
N GLY A 198 -0.85 -4.62 -6.86
CA GLY A 198 -2.29 -4.56 -6.96
C GLY A 198 -2.88 -3.29 -6.33
N LEU A 199 -4.15 -3.36 -5.96
CA LEU A 199 -4.90 -2.25 -5.38
C LEU A 199 -5.25 -2.60 -3.93
N TRP A 200 -4.99 -1.66 -3.01
CA TRP A 200 -5.07 -1.90 -1.57
C TRP A 200 -5.74 -0.75 -0.85
N GLN A 201 -6.50 -1.04 0.20
CA GLN A 201 -7.08 -0.06 1.10
C GLN A 201 -6.67 -0.35 2.54
N PHE A 202 -6.10 0.67 3.19
CA PHE A 202 -5.86 0.70 4.63
C PHE A 202 -6.98 1.48 5.27
N THR A 203 -7.74 0.79 6.10
CA THR A 203 -8.90 1.35 6.76
C THR A 203 -8.58 1.57 8.23
N MET A 204 -8.83 2.77 8.71
CA MET A 204 -8.61 3.21 10.08
C MET A 204 -9.95 3.38 10.77
N PHE A 205 -10.14 2.71 11.90
CA PHE A 205 -11.38 2.80 12.68
C PHE A 205 -11.16 3.53 13.98
N ARG A 206 -12.26 4.05 14.53
CA ARG A 206 -12.30 4.67 15.85
C ARG A 206 -11.26 5.77 16.03
N THR A 207 -11.15 6.62 15.05
CA THR A 207 -10.25 7.77 15.08
C THR A 207 -10.66 8.74 16.15
N SER A 208 -9.71 9.21 16.94
CA SER A 208 -9.94 10.14 18.06
C SER A 208 -8.79 11.13 18.17
N LEU A 209 -9.13 12.35 18.56
CA LEU A 209 -8.19 13.38 18.98
C LEU A 209 -7.99 13.30 20.50
N ASN A 210 -6.74 13.29 20.93
CA ASN A 210 -6.35 13.38 22.33
C ASN A 210 -5.57 14.68 22.53
N ILE A 211 -6.11 15.60 23.33
CA ILE A 211 -5.52 16.90 23.62
C ILE A 211 -4.71 16.79 24.91
N THR A 212 -3.46 17.24 24.89
CA THR A 212 -2.59 17.34 26.06
C THR A 212 -2.36 18.77 26.53
N THR A 213 -2.67 19.77 25.68
CA THR A 213 -2.66 21.19 26.07
C THR A 213 -3.64 21.40 27.23
N PRO A 214 -3.22 21.97 28.36
CA PRO A 214 -4.11 22.28 29.48
C PRO A 214 -5.26 23.21 29.05
N ALA A 215 -6.50 22.93 29.50
CA ALA A 215 -7.68 23.68 29.07
C ALA A 215 -7.56 25.20 29.31
N TYR A 216 -6.87 25.63 30.38
CA TYR A 216 -6.66 27.05 30.70
C TYR A 216 -5.67 27.75 29.76
N GLU A 217 -4.92 26.99 28.94
CA GLU A 217 -3.99 27.52 27.93
C GLU A 217 -4.64 27.57 26.54
N ILE A 218 -5.80 26.93 26.37
CA ILE A 218 -6.47 26.88 25.06
C ILE A 218 -7.24 28.16 24.83
N LYS A 219 -6.84 28.94 23.81
CA LYS A 219 -7.59 30.10 23.32
C LYS A 219 -8.83 29.66 22.55
N ALA A 220 -9.98 30.31 22.78
CA ALA A 220 -11.18 30.01 22.00
C ALA A 220 -10.99 30.42 20.52
N GLY A 221 -11.20 29.47 19.62
CA GLY A 221 -11.02 29.67 18.17
C GLY A 221 -11.12 28.37 17.37
N ALA A 222 -10.94 28.46 16.06
CA ALA A 222 -10.96 27.31 15.18
C ALA A 222 -9.51 26.82 14.95
N TYR A 223 -9.12 25.75 15.60
CA TYR A 223 -7.84 25.11 15.38
C TYR A 223 -7.91 24.22 14.13
N THR A 224 -7.04 24.44 13.17
CA THR A 224 -6.98 23.70 11.92
C THR A 224 -5.56 23.21 11.63
N GLY A 225 -5.45 22.15 10.84
CA GLY A 225 -4.19 21.58 10.40
C GLY A 225 -4.37 20.67 9.21
N ASN A 226 -3.28 20.06 8.77
CA ASN A 226 -3.28 19.11 7.66
C ASN A 226 -2.47 17.88 8.02
N ILE A 227 -2.87 16.74 7.46
CA ILE A 227 -2.08 15.51 7.46
C ILE A 227 -1.56 15.29 6.03
N THR A 228 -0.25 15.16 5.91
CA THR A 228 0.42 14.84 4.65
C THR A 228 0.64 13.33 4.58
N TRP A 229 0.16 12.72 3.52
CA TRP A 229 0.34 11.31 3.20
C TRP A 229 1.38 11.15 2.11
N ASN A 230 2.37 10.27 2.32
CA ASN A 230 3.41 10.01 1.34
C ASN A 230 3.47 8.52 1.03
N LEU A 231 3.50 8.20 -0.27
CA LEU A 231 3.77 6.87 -0.79
C LEU A 231 5.16 6.86 -1.40
N VAL A 232 5.98 5.92 -0.98
CA VAL A 232 7.38 5.80 -1.42
C VAL A 232 7.65 4.39 -1.92
N ALA A 233 8.32 4.28 -3.05
CA ALA A 233 8.78 3.00 -3.60
C ALA A 233 9.84 2.37 -2.71
N GLY A 234 9.77 1.05 -2.54
CA GLY A 234 10.61 0.29 -1.62
C GLY A 234 10.11 0.30 -0.17
N PRO A 235 10.48 -0.72 0.62
CA PRO A 235 10.14 -0.76 2.04
C PRO A 235 10.89 0.34 2.81
N SER A 236 10.32 0.77 3.95
CA SER A 236 11.02 1.62 4.91
C SER A 236 12.16 0.83 5.56
N ILE A 237 13.29 1.47 5.77
CA ILE A 237 14.52 0.91 6.37
C ILE A 237 14.39 0.90 7.88
#